data_6123b74d5a06d6f17825e6ee385d18a3
#
_entry.id   6123b74d5a06d6f17825e6ee385d18a3
#
_cell.length_a   1.000
_cell.length_b   1.000
_cell.length_c   1.000
_cell.angle_alpha   90.00
_cell.angle_beta   90.00
_cell.angle_gamma   90.00
#
_symmetry.space_group_name_H-M   'P 1'
#
loop_
_entity.id
_entity.type
_entity.pdbx_description
1 polymer ?
#
loop_
_entity_poly.entity_id
_entity_poly.type
_entity_poly.pdbx_seq_one_letter_code
_entity_poly.pdbx_strand_id
1 'polypeptide(L)'
;MIAEAEKQNSTEASFDRAAASALIKNCALQLGFQKVGIVRAEALNDEAARLQRWLAHGFHGEMKWMEREPEQRTDPRHIFPAASSVIVVAINYNTRHQHHVSAPRVGGRAGSKNTTGKVSRYAWGDDYHEIVGDKLRELLSWTKAQWPQTEGKVCVDIQPMMDKAWAVRAGLGWMGKHTNLITDEFGSWVFLGELLLNLELAYDETQVADQCGSCTLCIDACPTGAIVEPYVLNSSRCISHATIESRAPEIADEVASELEGWLYGCDVCQDVCPWNQMTPETTESRFEPRAGNVDALLDDILQLTQEAYAERFRRSAMKRAKLSGLQRNARTLIESLPRARTSIDG
;
A
#
# COMPACT_ATOMS: atom_id res chain seq x y z
N MET A 1 -4.90 -56.11 -49.87
CA MET A 1 -4.19 -56.19 -48.61
C MET A 1 -4.21 -54.77 -48.04
N ILE A 2 -4.98 -54.65 -47.01
CA ILE A 2 -5.40 -53.40 -46.39
C ILE A 2 -4.31 -53.05 -45.35
N ALA A 3 -3.67 -51.89 -45.55
CA ALA A 3 -2.77 -51.32 -44.53
C ALA A 3 -3.62 -50.45 -43.62
N GLU A 4 -3.85 -50.94 -42.40
CA GLU A 4 -4.49 -50.16 -41.32
C GLU A 4 -3.59 -49.05 -40.87
N ALA A 5 -4.10 -47.85 -41.02
CA ALA A 5 -3.48 -46.64 -40.45
C ALA A 5 -3.69 -46.63 -38.93
N GLU A 6 -2.64 -46.88 -38.19
CA GLU A 6 -2.61 -46.56 -36.74
C GLU A 6 -2.81 -45.06 -36.55
N LYS A 7 -4.02 -44.70 -36.09
CA LYS A 7 -4.27 -43.39 -35.50
C LYS A 7 -3.51 -43.34 -34.18
N GLN A 8 -2.38 -42.67 -34.21
CA GLN A 8 -1.75 -42.17 -32.98
C GLN A 8 -2.72 -41.24 -32.26
N ASN A 9 -3.30 -41.78 -31.21
CA ASN A 9 -4.13 -41.09 -30.27
C ASN A 9 -3.15 -40.27 -29.38
N SER A 10 -2.77 -39.07 -29.81
CA SER A 10 -2.10 -38.10 -28.94
C SER A 10 -3.12 -37.67 -27.90
N THR A 11 -3.11 -38.33 -26.75
CA THR A 11 -3.73 -37.78 -25.52
C THR A 11 -3.06 -36.45 -25.25
N GLU A 12 -3.71 -35.34 -25.64
CA GLU A 12 -3.39 -34.03 -25.07
C GLU A 12 -3.50 -34.19 -23.55
N ALA A 13 -2.38 -34.14 -22.86
CA ALA A 13 -2.35 -34.15 -21.41
C ALA A 13 -3.23 -32.95 -20.97
N SER A 14 -4.34 -33.27 -20.32
CA SER A 14 -5.25 -32.23 -19.83
C SER A 14 -4.48 -31.29 -18.90
N PHE A 15 -4.59 -29.97 -19.13
CA PHE A 15 -3.93 -28.97 -18.28
C PHE A 15 -4.35 -29.16 -16.83
N ASP A 16 -3.41 -29.52 -15.98
CA ASP A 16 -3.64 -29.69 -14.53
C ASP A 16 -3.59 -28.34 -13.82
N ARG A 17 -4.77 -27.79 -13.56
CA ARG A 17 -4.94 -26.49 -12.88
C ARG A 17 -4.35 -26.50 -11.47
N ALA A 18 -4.48 -27.59 -10.74
CA ALA A 18 -3.99 -27.68 -9.36
C ALA A 18 -2.46 -27.71 -9.31
N ALA A 19 -1.85 -28.53 -10.17
CA ALA A 19 -0.39 -28.57 -10.31
C ALA A 19 0.16 -27.23 -10.76
N ALA A 20 -0.48 -26.57 -11.74
CA ALA A 20 -0.08 -25.26 -12.22
C ALA A 20 -0.15 -24.19 -11.11
N SER A 21 -1.26 -24.18 -10.33
CA SER A 21 -1.41 -23.26 -9.20
C SER A 21 -0.34 -23.47 -8.15
N ALA A 22 -0.02 -24.70 -7.80
CA ALA A 22 1.03 -25.02 -6.84
C ALA A 22 2.42 -24.57 -7.32
N LEU A 23 2.73 -24.77 -8.60
CA LEU A 23 4.00 -24.33 -9.19
C LEU A 23 4.14 -22.80 -9.21
N ILE A 24 3.07 -22.09 -9.59
CA ILE A 24 3.05 -20.61 -9.60
C ILE A 24 3.23 -20.07 -8.17
N LYS A 25 2.52 -20.62 -7.20
CA LYS A 25 2.68 -20.21 -5.79
C LYS A 25 4.10 -20.45 -5.29
N ASN A 26 4.67 -21.61 -5.57
CA ASN A 26 6.07 -21.90 -5.19
C ASN A 26 7.04 -20.92 -5.84
N CYS A 27 6.88 -20.60 -7.12
CA CYS A 27 7.70 -19.61 -7.79
C CYS A 27 7.57 -18.23 -7.13
N ALA A 28 6.36 -17.78 -6.81
CA ALA A 28 6.13 -16.51 -6.12
C ALA A 28 6.83 -16.47 -4.75
N LEU A 29 6.75 -17.54 -3.97
CA LEU A 29 7.46 -17.64 -2.69
C LEU A 29 8.98 -17.61 -2.86
N GLN A 30 9.52 -18.28 -3.89
CA GLN A 30 10.96 -18.25 -4.21
C GLN A 30 11.43 -16.86 -4.66
N LEU A 31 10.55 -16.08 -5.30
CA LEU A 31 10.81 -14.67 -5.64
C LEU A 31 10.80 -13.74 -4.42
N GLY A 32 10.47 -14.27 -3.24
CA GLY A 32 10.53 -13.55 -1.96
C GLY A 32 9.22 -12.88 -1.56
N PHE A 33 8.08 -13.23 -2.18
CA PHE A 33 6.77 -12.91 -1.61
C PHE A 33 6.51 -13.80 -0.39
N GLN A 34 5.90 -13.26 0.66
CA GLN A 34 5.62 -14.01 1.88
C GLN A 34 4.25 -14.69 1.84
N LYS A 35 3.29 -14.09 1.13
CA LYS A 35 1.96 -14.70 0.94
C LYS A 35 1.58 -14.64 -0.54
N VAL A 36 0.84 -15.65 -0.98
CA VAL A 36 0.31 -15.74 -2.34
C VAL A 36 -1.01 -16.51 -2.32
N GLY A 37 -2.01 -15.97 -2.99
CA GLY A 37 -3.29 -16.61 -3.21
C GLY A 37 -3.74 -16.44 -4.65
N ILE A 38 -4.60 -17.34 -5.12
CA ILE A 38 -5.12 -17.37 -6.50
C ILE A 38 -6.63 -17.39 -6.44
N VAL A 39 -7.27 -16.44 -7.09
CA VAL A 39 -8.74 -16.35 -7.15
C VAL A 39 -9.23 -16.13 -8.57
N ARG A 40 -10.52 -16.39 -8.79
CA ARG A 40 -11.17 -16.13 -10.07
C ARG A 40 -11.21 -14.64 -10.36
N ALA A 41 -10.96 -14.28 -11.62
CA ALA A 41 -11.15 -12.91 -12.10
C ALA A 41 -12.65 -12.66 -12.36
N GLU A 42 -13.32 -12.08 -11.38
CA GLU A 42 -14.74 -11.74 -11.44
C GLU A 42 -15.03 -10.43 -10.71
N ALA A 43 -16.24 -9.90 -10.88
CA ALA A 43 -16.59 -8.61 -10.26
C ALA A 43 -16.69 -8.73 -8.73
N LEU A 44 -16.20 -7.69 -8.05
CA LEU A 44 -16.28 -7.48 -6.60
C LEU A 44 -17.57 -6.70 -6.28
N ASN A 45 -18.74 -7.36 -6.32
CA ASN A 45 -20.05 -6.68 -6.25
C ASN A 45 -20.28 -5.95 -4.91
N ASP A 46 -19.90 -6.56 -3.80
CA ASP A 46 -20.05 -5.96 -2.47
C ASP A 46 -19.13 -4.75 -2.30
N GLU A 47 -17.90 -4.86 -2.77
CA GLU A 47 -16.92 -3.78 -2.75
C GLU A 47 -17.35 -2.63 -3.67
N ALA A 48 -17.95 -2.94 -4.82
CA ALA A 48 -18.52 -1.94 -5.73
C ALA A 48 -19.61 -1.11 -5.03
N ALA A 49 -20.52 -1.78 -4.32
CA ALA A 49 -21.57 -1.09 -3.55
C ALA A 49 -20.99 -0.25 -2.41
N ARG A 50 -19.93 -0.73 -1.73
CA ARG A 50 -19.23 0.03 -0.69
C ARG A 50 -18.51 1.24 -1.27
N LEU A 51 -17.81 1.08 -2.40
CA LEU A 51 -17.12 2.17 -3.10
C LEU A 51 -18.09 3.28 -3.52
N GLN A 52 -19.23 2.91 -4.10
CA GLN A 52 -20.26 3.87 -4.50
C GLN A 52 -20.78 4.69 -3.30
N ARG A 53 -21.07 4.02 -2.16
CA ARG A 53 -21.48 4.74 -0.95
C ARG A 53 -20.40 5.68 -0.42
N TRP A 54 -19.15 5.22 -0.40
CA TRP A 54 -17.99 6.01 0.04
C TRP A 54 -17.78 7.26 -0.83
N LEU A 55 -17.90 7.11 -2.15
CA LEU A 55 -17.83 8.22 -3.11
C LEU A 55 -19.00 9.19 -2.92
N ALA A 56 -20.23 8.68 -2.72
CA ALA A 56 -21.43 9.49 -2.50
C ALA A 56 -21.34 10.35 -1.22
N HIS A 57 -20.59 9.90 -0.19
CA HIS A 57 -20.30 10.68 1.01
C HIS A 57 -19.16 11.69 0.83
N GLY A 58 -18.51 11.74 -0.33
CA GLY A 58 -17.36 12.60 -0.58
C GLY A 58 -16.11 12.22 0.23
N PHE A 59 -16.04 11.00 0.75
CA PHE A 59 -14.95 10.55 1.62
C PHE A 59 -13.61 10.36 0.90
N HIS A 60 -13.59 10.42 -0.42
CA HIS A 60 -12.38 10.40 -1.25
C HIS A 60 -11.59 11.73 -1.21
N GLY A 61 -12.17 12.81 -0.65
CA GLY A 61 -11.51 14.11 -0.56
C GLY A 61 -11.13 14.67 -1.94
N GLU A 62 -9.88 15.07 -2.09
CA GLU A 62 -9.37 15.62 -3.36
C GLU A 62 -9.00 14.55 -4.41
N MET A 63 -9.13 13.26 -4.09
CA MET A 63 -8.81 12.16 -4.99
C MET A 63 -9.90 11.94 -6.06
N LYS A 64 -10.19 12.98 -6.86
CA LYS A 64 -11.22 12.93 -7.92
C LYS A 64 -11.00 11.83 -8.96
N TRP A 65 -9.79 11.30 -9.04
CA TRP A 65 -9.49 10.14 -9.88
C TRP A 65 -10.18 8.86 -9.39
N MET A 66 -10.63 8.81 -8.12
CA MET A 66 -11.44 7.71 -7.59
C MET A 66 -12.85 7.65 -8.19
N GLU A 67 -13.40 8.79 -8.65
CA GLU A 67 -14.71 8.89 -9.28
C GLU A 67 -14.70 8.41 -10.74
N ARG A 68 -13.51 8.31 -11.34
CA ARG A 68 -13.38 7.90 -12.74
C ARG A 68 -13.47 6.39 -12.85
N GLU A 69 -14.37 5.91 -13.71
CA GLU A 69 -14.50 4.51 -14.08
C GLU A 69 -14.42 3.55 -12.87
N PRO A 70 -15.31 3.72 -11.84
CA PRO A 70 -15.25 2.93 -10.61
C PRO A 70 -15.42 1.42 -10.86
N GLU A 71 -16.06 1.03 -11.96
CA GLU A 71 -16.22 -0.36 -12.41
C GLU A 71 -14.87 -1.00 -12.78
N GLN A 72 -13.88 -0.25 -13.26
CA GLN A 72 -12.54 -0.80 -13.49
C GLN A 72 -11.86 -1.25 -12.19
N ARG A 73 -12.19 -0.59 -11.05
CA ARG A 73 -11.62 -0.92 -9.75
C ARG A 73 -12.17 -2.22 -9.19
N THR A 74 -13.39 -2.54 -9.56
CA THR A 74 -14.14 -3.66 -8.98
C THR A 74 -14.26 -4.86 -9.89
N ASP A 75 -13.83 -4.75 -11.15
CA ASP A 75 -13.77 -5.89 -12.07
C ASP A 75 -12.45 -5.87 -12.86
N PRO A 76 -11.53 -6.81 -12.59
CA PRO A 76 -10.22 -6.86 -13.23
C PRO A 76 -10.28 -7.11 -14.73
N ARG A 77 -11.43 -7.59 -15.25
CA ARG A 77 -11.64 -7.81 -16.68
C ARG A 77 -11.78 -6.52 -17.46
N HIS A 78 -12.06 -5.38 -16.82
CA HIS A 78 -11.95 -4.07 -17.44
C HIS A 78 -10.50 -3.62 -17.66
N ILE A 79 -9.56 -4.17 -16.86
CA ILE A 79 -8.12 -3.88 -16.97
C ILE A 79 -7.44 -4.86 -17.95
N PHE A 80 -7.82 -6.13 -17.88
CA PHE A 80 -7.35 -7.20 -18.75
C PHE A 80 -8.52 -8.11 -19.14
N PRO A 81 -9.17 -7.89 -20.30
CA PRO A 81 -10.41 -8.58 -20.70
C PRO A 81 -10.30 -10.11 -20.74
N ALA A 82 -9.11 -10.64 -21.01
CA ALA A 82 -8.87 -12.07 -21.05
C ALA A 82 -8.62 -12.68 -19.65
N ALA A 83 -8.67 -11.88 -18.58
CA ALA A 83 -8.38 -12.39 -17.24
C ALA A 83 -9.33 -13.52 -16.82
N SER A 84 -8.75 -14.64 -16.43
CA SER A 84 -9.44 -15.81 -15.83
C SER A 84 -9.04 -15.96 -14.37
N SER A 85 -7.79 -15.67 -14.03
CA SER A 85 -7.25 -15.77 -12.66
C SER A 85 -6.59 -14.46 -12.22
N VAL A 86 -6.70 -14.18 -10.93
CA VAL A 86 -5.95 -13.13 -10.23
C VAL A 86 -5.03 -13.82 -9.23
N ILE A 87 -3.73 -13.68 -9.42
CA ILE A 87 -2.74 -14.08 -8.44
C ILE A 87 -2.46 -12.84 -7.59
N VAL A 88 -2.70 -12.93 -6.29
CA VAL A 88 -2.47 -11.85 -5.33
C VAL A 88 -1.29 -12.21 -4.46
N VAL A 89 -0.37 -11.29 -4.31
CA VAL A 89 0.85 -11.47 -3.52
C VAL A 89 0.97 -10.42 -2.42
N ALA A 90 1.64 -10.78 -1.33
CA ALA A 90 2.02 -9.85 -0.30
C ALA A 90 3.51 -9.98 0.03
N ILE A 91 4.18 -8.85 0.23
CA ILE A 91 5.59 -8.77 0.63
C ILE A 91 5.72 -7.88 1.88
N ASN A 92 6.35 -8.41 2.92
CA ASN A 92 6.59 -7.71 4.18
C ASN A 92 7.60 -6.57 3.99
N TYR A 93 7.27 -5.37 4.51
CA TYR A 93 8.18 -4.23 4.52
C TYR A 93 8.55 -3.74 5.94
N ASN A 94 8.18 -4.46 6.98
CA ASN A 94 8.55 -4.10 8.33
C ASN A 94 10.07 -4.17 8.51
N THR A 95 10.68 -3.10 9.00
CA THR A 95 12.10 -3.03 9.35
C THR A 95 12.26 -2.78 10.84
N ARG A 96 13.45 -3.07 11.39
CA ARG A 96 13.78 -2.82 12.82
C ARG A 96 13.79 -1.33 13.19
N HIS A 97 13.80 -0.44 12.22
CA HIS A 97 13.90 0.99 12.46
C HIS A 97 12.61 1.53 13.10
N GLN A 98 12.79 2.52 13.95
CA GLN A 98 11.71 3.24 14.61
C GLN A 98 11.92 4.73 14.40
N HIS A 99 10.83 5.50 14.43
CA HIS A 99 10.97 6.95 14.54
C HIS A 99 11.70 7.28 15.82
N HIS A 100 12.64 8.21 15.74
CA HIS A 100 13.20 8.76 16.97
C HIS A 100 12.04 9.42 17.74
N VAL A 101 11.75 8.90 18.93
CA VAL A 101 10.74 9.47 19.82
C VAL A 101 11.23 10.83 20.27
N SER A 102 11.10 11.78 19.39
CA SER A 102 11.05 13.19 19.72
C SER A 102 9.58 13.55 19.62
N ALA A 103 8.83 13.23 20.68
CA ALA A 103 7.72 14.13 21.00
C ALA A 103 8.26 15.54 20.77
N PRO A 104 7.50 16.48 20.16
CA PRO A 104 7.95 17.84 20.09
C PRO A 104 8.39 18.20 21.49
N ARG A 105 9.71 18.34 21.70
CA ARG A 105 10.20 18.62 23.04
C ARG A 105 9.58 19.96 23.41
N VAL A 106 8.62 19.90 24.34
CA VAL A 106 8.17 21.09 25.04
C VAL A 106 9.45 21.70 25.62
N GLY A 107 9.98 22.74 24.96
CA GLY A 107 11.29 23.33 25.29
C GLY A 107 12.31 23.41 24.15
N GLY A 108 12.07 22.81 22.97
CA GLY A 108 12.86 23.09 21.76
C GLY A 108 12.55 24.52 21.28
N ARG A 109 13.56 25.41 21.28
CA ARG A 109 13.41 26.78 20.77
C ARG A 109 12.96 26.71 19.31
N ALA A 110 11.92 27.46 18.94
CA ALA A 110 11.63 27.76 17.55
C ALA A 110 12.93 28.26 16.89
N GLY A 111 13.38 27.57 15.81
CA GLY A 111 14.69 27.84 15.19
C GLY A 111 15.81 26.88 15.55
N SER A 112 15.52 25.74 16.22
CA SER A 112 16.49 24.64 16.34
C SER A 112 16.75 24.05 14.95
N LYS A 113 17.99 24.09 14.47
CA LYS A 113 18.45 23.54 13.17
C LYS A 113 18.28 22.02 13.01
N ASN A 114 17.59 21.35 13.92
CA ASN A 114 17.46 19.88 13.98
C ASN A 114 16.01 19.42 14.16
N THR A 115 15.03 20.21 13.72
CA THR A 115 13.63 19.76 13.75
C THR A 115 13.39 18.76 12.64
N THR A 116 12.87 17.58 12.98
CA THR A 116 12.58 16.51 12.03
C THR A 116 11.08 16.30 11.87
N GLY A 117 10.70 15.80 10.71
CA GLY A 117 9.35 15.33 10.42
C GLY A 117 9.36 13.83 10.13
N LYS A 118 8.37 13.12 10.70
CA LYS A 118 8.20 11.68 10.53
C LYS A 118 7.76 11.34 9.11
N VAL A 119 8.28 10.27 8.56
CA VAL A 119 7.86 9.71 7.27
C VAL A 119 7.25 8.33 7.50
N SER A 120 6.09 8.08 6.94
CA SER A 120 5.43 6.77 7.03
C SER A 120 6.34 5.64 6.54
N ARG A 121 6.36 4.56 7.25
CA ARG A 121 7.26 3.40 7.12
C ARG A 121 7.32 2.85 5.69
N TYR A 122 6.19 2.83 4.99
CA TYR A 122 6.12 2.33 3.62
C TYR A 122 7.00 3.12 2.61
N ALA A 123 7.38 4.35 2.93
CA ALA A 123 8.16 5.22 2.06
C ALA A 123 9.64 5.34 2.48
N TRP A 124 10.11 4.53 3.42
CA TRP A 124 11.48 4.62 3.91
C TRP A 124 12.52 4.13 2.91
N GLY A 125 12.26 3.02 2.26
CA GLY A 125 13.17 2.37 1.32
C GLY A 125 13.00 2.83 -0.13
N ASP A 126 13.32 1.91 -1.02
CA ASP A 126 13.09 2.04 -2.45
C ASP A 126 11.59 1.94 -2.78
N ASP A 127 11.23 2.43 -3.96
CA ASP A 127 9.83 2.44 -4.41
C ASP A 127 9.28 1.02 -4.56
N TYR A 128 8.29 0.69 -3.75
CA TYR A 128 7.64 -0.62 -3.75
C TYR A 128 6.98 -0.97 -5.08
N HIS A 129 6.52 0.01 -5.85
CA HIS A 129 5.95 -0.23 -7.17
C HIS A 129 6.97 -0.90 -8.09
N GLU A 130 8.25 -0.51 -8.00
CA GLU A 130 9.31 -1.12 -8.78
C GLU A 130 9.64 -2.51 -8.21
N ILE A 131 9.80 -2.64 -6.90
CA ILE A 131 10.22 -3.89 -6.25
C ILE A 131 9.19 -5.00 -6.48
N VAL A 132 7.94 -4.74 -6.17
CA VAL A 132 6.83 -5.69 -6.35
C VAL A 132 6.60 -5.95 -7.83
N GLY A 133 6.62 -4.87 -8.64
CA GLY A 133 6.42 -4.96 -10.07
C GLY A 133 7.49 -5.77 -10.79
N ASP A 134 8.79 -5.65 -10.40
CA ASP A 134 9.88 -6.45 -10.98
C ASP A 134 9.67 -7.94 -10.68
N LYS A 135 9.39 -8.28 -9.42
CA LYS A 135 9.14 -9.67 -9.00
C LYS A 135 7.90 -10.27 -9.71
N LEU A 136 6.82 -9.49 -9.87
CA LEU A 136 5.64 -9.95 -10.61
C LEU A 136 5.91 -10.10 -12.12
N ARG A 137 6.73 -9.26 -12.71
CA ARG A 137 7.18 -9.42 -14.11
C ARG A 137 8.01 -10.68 -14.28
N GLU A 138 8.88 -11.00 -13.33
CA GLU A 138 9.64 -12.24 -13.31
C GLU A 138 8.72 -13.46 -13.18
N LEU A 139 7.74 -13.42 -12.28
CA LEU A 139 6.71 -14.46 -12.13
C LEU A 139 5.93 -14.67 -13.44
N LEU A 140 5.50 -13.58 -14.10
CA LEU A 140 4.83 -13.65 -15.40
C LEU A 140 5.72 -14.28 -16.48
N SER A 141 6.99 -13.87 -16.54
CA SER A 141 7.96 -14.41 -17.50
C SER A 141 8.17 -15.91 -17.28
N TRP A 142 8.33 -16.33 -16.04
CA TRP A 142 8.44 -17.73 -15.67
C TRP A 142 7.17 -18.51 -16.04
N THR A 143 5.98 -17.96 -15.75
CA THR A 143 4.69 -18.58 -16.09
C THR A 143 4.55 -18.79 -17.59
N LYS A 144 4.92 -17.80 -18.40
CA LYS A 144 4.92 -17.90 -19.88
C LYS A 144 5.88 -18.96 -20.38
N ALA A 145 7.01 -19.15 -19.72
CA ALA A 145 7.97 -20.20 -20.09
C ALA A 145 7.40 -21.61 -19.84
N GLN A 146 6.58 -21.78 -18.79
CA GLN A 146 5.89 -23.07 -18.52
C GLN A 146 4.68 -23.28 -19.46
N TRP A 147 3.91 -22.22 -19.71
CA TRP A 147 2.69 -22.25 -20.53
C TRP A 147 2.74 -21.12 -21.56
N PRO A 148 3.27 -21.36 -22.76
CA PRO A 148 3.58 -20.31 -23.76
C PRO A 148 2.34 -19.50 -24.24
N GLN A 149 1.13 -20.05 -24.09
CA GLN A 149 -0.12 -19.35 -24.47
C GLN A 149 -0.60 -18.38 -23.40
N THR A 150 0.13 -18.29 -22.27
CA THR A 150 -0.26 -17.41 -21.17
C THR A 150 -0.01 -15.96 -21.54
N GLU A 151 -1.04 -15.16 -21.35
CA GLU A 151 -0.94 -13.71 -21.34
C GLU A 151 -1.29 -13.19 -19.95
N GLY A 152 -0.75 -12.04 -19.58
CA GLY A 152 -1.03 -11.48 -18.26
C GLY A 152 -0.65 -10.03 -18.12
N LYS A 153 -1.16 -9.42 -17.07
CA LYS A 153 -0.91 -8.04 -16.71
C LYS A 153 -0.53 -7.91 -15.24
N VAL A 154 0.59 -7.25 -14.97
CA VAL A 154 1.05 -6.91 -13.62
C VAL A 154 0.34 -5.64 -13.16
N CYS A 155 -0.18 -5.66 -11.94
CA CYS A 155 -0.81 -4.54 -11.25
C CYS A 155 -0.13 -4.33 -9.90
N VAL A 156 0.25 -3.09 -9.60
CA VAL A 156 0.81 -2.69 -8.30
C VAL A 156 0.36 -1.25 -8.05
N ASP A 157 -0.68 -1.05 -7.27
CA ASP A 157 -1.22 0.25 -6.80
C ASP A 157 -1.56 1.30 -7.89
N ILE A 158 -0.83 1.34 -9.01
CA ILE A 158 -1.03 2.33 -10.08
C ILE A 158 -2.30 2.03 -10.90
N GLN A 159 -2.60 0.76 -11.10
CA GLN A 159 -3.79 0.32 -11.83
C GLN A 159 -5.04 0.52 -10.94
N PRO A 160 -6.22 0.71 -11.56
CA PRO A 160 -7.47 0.86 -10.81
C PRO A 160 -7.93 -0.51 -10.25
N MET A 161 -7.17 -1.08 -9.33
CA MET A 161 -7.50 -2.31 -8.60
C MET A 161 -7.88 -1.97 -7.15
N MET A 162 -8.66 -2.83 -6.51
CA MET A 162 -8.91 -2.79 -5.07
C MET A 162 -8.01 -3.83 -4.38
N ASP A 163 -6.69 -3.57 -4.38
CA ASP A 163 -5.66 -4.54 -3.96
C ASP A 163 -5.99 -5.23 -2.63
N LYS A 164 -6.43 -4.46 -1.63
CA LYS A 164 -6.78 -5.01 -0.31
C LYS A 164 -8.00 -5.94 -0.36
N ALA A 165 -8.99 -5.64 -1.19
CA ALA A 165 -10.16 -6.49 -1.37
C ALA A 165 -9.79 -7.81 -2.08
N TRP A 166 -8.93 -7.73 -3.09
CA TRP A 166 -8.40 -8.91 -3.75
C TRP A 166 -7.56 -9.77 -2.80
N ALA A 167 -6.75 -9.14 -1.94
CA ALA A 167 -5.94 -9.85 -0.95
C ALA A 167 -6.81 -10.59 0.10
N VAL A 168 -7.90 -9.96 0.57
CA VAL A 168 -8.88 -10.61 1.46
C VAL A 168 -9.54 -11.79 0.74
N ARG A 169 -9.98 -11.60 -0.51
CA ARG A 169 -10.61 -12.66 -1.30
C ARG A 169 -9.67 -13.84 -1.56
N ALA A 170 -8.38 -13.54 -1.75
CA ALA A 170 -7.33 -14.54 -1.96
C ALA A 170 -6.87 -15.23 -0.64
N GLY A 171 -7.49 -14.92 0.48
CA GLY A 171 -7.18 -15.53 1.77
C GLY A 171 -5.85 -15.11 2.39
N LEU A 172 -5.29 -13.96 1.98
CA LEU A 172 -4.02 -13.49 2.53
C LEU A 172 -4.17 -12.92 3.95
N GLY A 173 -5.38 -12.53 4.33
CA GLY A 173 -5.70 -11.93 5.62
C GLY A 173 -7.13 -11.38 5.63
N TRP A 174 -7.41 -10.45 6.52
CA TRP A 174 -8.72 -9.79 6.64
C TRP A 174 -8.60 -8.28 6.56
N MET A 175 -9.71 -7.60 6.28
CA MET A 175 -9.77 -6.15 6.32
C MET A 175 -9.78 -5.68 7.77
N GLY A 176 -8.78 -4.90 8.19
CA GLY A 176 -8.76 -4.29 9.50
C GLY A 176 -9.74 -3.10 9.62
N LYS A 177 -10.19 -2.77 10.84
CA LYS A 177 -11.05 -1.60 11.09
C LYS A 177 -10.42 -0.28 10.63
N HIS A 178 -9.09 -0.23 10.51
CA HIS A 178 -8.33 0.90 9.95
C HIS A 178 -8.22 0.87 8.41
N THR A 179 -8.98 0.01 7.72
CA THR A 179 -9.03 -0.13 6.26
C THR A 179 -7.75 -0.64 5.57
N ASN A 180 -6.77 -1.15 6.31
CA ASN A 180 -5.65 -1.89 5.73
C ASN A 180 -5.89 -3.39 5.86
N LEU A 181 -5.27 -4.17 4.94
CA LEU A 181 -5.17 -5.62 5.10
C LEU A 181 -4.37 -5.93 6.37
N ILE A 182 -4.82 -6.90 7.14
CA ILE A 182 -4.06 -7.48 8.26
C ILE A 182 -3.85 -8.95 7.94
N THR A 183 -2.61 -9.38 8.02
CA THR A 183 -2.21 -10.79 7.94
C THR A 183 -1.88 -11.29 9.34
N ASP A 184 -1.97 -12.59 9.56
CA ASP A 184 -1.69 -13.24 10.85
C ASP A 184 -0.21 -13.17 11.27
N GLU A 185 0.72 -13.21 10.28
CA GLU A 185 2.16 -13.24 10.53
C GLU A 185 2.83 -11.86 10.42
N PHE A 186 2.39 -11.04 9.45
CA PHE A 186 3.07 -9.79 9.10
C PHE A 186 2.25 -8.55 9.45
N GLY A 187 1.13 -8.72 10.18
CA GLY A 187 0.24 -7.62 10.49
C GLY A 187 -0.22 -6.90 9.21
N SER A 188 -0.22 -5.58 9.24
CA SER A 188 -0.52 -4.74 8.08
C SER A 188 0.72 -4.16 7.38
N TRP A 189 1.93 -4.59 7.77
CA TRP A 189 3.17 -4.12 7.18
C TRP A 189 3.50 -4.87 5.88
N VAL A 190 2.54 -4.96 4.95
CA VAL A 190 2.70 -5.66 3.68
C VAL A 190 2.35 -4.76 2.49
N PHE A 191 3.18 -4.82 1.44
CA PHE A 191 2.80 -4.34 0.11
C PHE A 191 2.08 -5.45 -0.63
N LEU A 192 1.14 -5.04 -1.47
CA LEU A 192 0.32 -5.93 -2.29
C LEU A 192 0.65 -5.75 -3.77
N GLY A 193 0.30 -6.76 -4.55
CA GLY A 193 0.34 -6.68 -5.99
C GLY A 193 -0.41 -7.85 -6.61
N GLU A 194 -0.86 -7.67 -7.84
CA GLU A 194 -1.62 -8.66 -8.57
C GLU A 194 -0.99 -8.99 -9.92
N LEU A 195 -1.15 -10.24 -10.30
CA LEU A 195 -0.89 -10.71 -11.65
C LEU A 195 -2.19 -11.29 -12.23
N LEU A 196 -2.76 -10.57 -13.20
CA LEU A 196 -3.92 -11.04 -13.96
C LEU A 196 -3.44 -11.99 -15.06
N LEU A 197 -4.06 -13.17 -15.18
CA LEU A 197 -3.71 -14.15 -16.21
C LEU A 197 -4.96 -14.59 -16.98
N ASN A 198 -4.78 -14.87 -18.28
CA ASN A 198 -5.78 -15.59 -19.09
C ASN A 198 -5.80 -17.10 -18.80
N LEU A 199 -4.90 -17.59 -17.97
CA LEU A 199 -4.79 -18.99 -17.59
C LEU A 199 -5.79 -19.31 -16.47
N GLU A 200 -6.66 -20.28 -16.69
CA GLU A 200 -7.59 -20.74 -15.66
C GLU A 200 -6.87 -21.69 -14.70
N LEU A 201 -6.77 -21.30 -13.44
CA LEU A 201 -6.05 -21.99 -12.37
C LEU A 201 -7.03 -22.63 -11.36
N ALA A 202 -6.52 -23.46 -10.46
CA ALA A 202 -7.27 -23.83 -9.26
C ALA A 202 -7.25 -22.66 -8.28
N TYR A 203 -8.44 -22.30 -7.79
CA TYR A 203 -8.63 -21.15 -6.92
C TYR A 203 -8.58 -21.53 -5.45
N ASP A 204 -8.11 -20.59 -4.63
CA ASP A 204 -8.19 -20.69 -3.18
C ASP A 204 -9.59 -20.32 -2.71
N GLU A 205 -10.15 -21.15 -1.85
CA GLU A 205 -11.48 -20.93 -1.25
C GLU A 205 -11.38 -20.47 0.21
N THR A 206 -10.16 -20.23 0.69
CA THR A 206 -9.90 -19.91 2.10
C THR A 206 -10.32 -18.48 2.39
N GLN A 207 -11.31 -18.30 3.23
CA GLN A 207 -11.64 -17.00 3.81
C GLN A 207 -11.03 -16.90 5.20
N VAL A 208 -10.29 -15.83 5.45
CA VAL A 208 -9.77 -15.51 6.78
C VAL A 208 -10.82 -14.69 7.51
N ALA A 209 -11.30 -15.20 8.65
CA ALA A 209 -12.27 -14.48 9.46
C ALA A 209 -11.67 -13.17 10.02
N ASP A 210 -12.51 -12.15 10.16
CA ASP A 210 -12.13 -10.91 10.83
C ASP A 210 -11.75 -11.18 12.29
N GLN A 211 -10.56 -10.75 12.68
CA GLN A 211 -10.00 -10.92 14.02
C GLN A 211 -9.85 -9.59 14.78
N CYS A 212 -10.40 -8.50 14.28
CA CYS A 212 -10.46 -7.24 15.02
C CYS A 212 -11.38 -7.30 16.25
N GLY A 213 -12.42 -8.14 16.22
CA GLY A 213 -13.33 -8.34 17.34
C GLY A 213 -13.87 -7.02 17.93
N SER A 214 -13.79 -6.86 19.24
CA SER A 214 -14.19 -5.63 19.96
C SER A 214 -13.10 -4.55 19.99
N CYS A 215 -11.89 -4.78 19.47
CA CYS A 215 -10.79 -3.82 19.50
C CYS A 215 -11.13 -2.55 18.70
N THR A 216 -10.85 -1.37 19.28
CA THR A 216 -11.05 -0.04 18.66
C THR A 216 -9.79 0.82 18.67
N LEU A 217 -8.63 0.29 19.06
CA LEU A 217 -7.40 1.06 19.27
C LEU A 217 -7.03 1.98 18.09
N CYS A 218 -7.18 1.49 16.85
CA CYS A 218 -6.86 2.29 15.68
C CYS A 218 -7.86 3.45 15.43
N ILE A 219 -9.11 3.29 15.86
CA ILE A 219 -10.14 4.33 15.78
C ILE A 219 -9.88 5.39 16.85
N ASP A 220 -9.63 4.94 18.07
CA ASP A 220 -9.41 5.80 19.24
C ASP A 220 -8.11 6.60 19.14
N ALA A 221 -7.08 6.02 18.52
CA ALA A 221 -5.77 6.65 18.35
C ALA A 221 -5.69 7.59 17.12
N CYS A 222 -6.69 7.59 16.22
CA CYS A 222 -6.64 8.43 15.03
C CYS A 222 -6.73 9.92 15.41
N PRO A 223 -5.65 10.72 15.25
CA PRO A 223 -5.61 12.07 15.79
C PRO A 223 -6.72 12.98 15.26
N THR A 224 -7.10 12.78 14.00
CA THR A 224 -8.11 13.58 13.28
C THR A 224 -9.50 12.93 13.24
N GLY A 225 -9.67 11.75 13.84
CA GLY A 225 -10.92 10.98 13.73
C GLY A 225 -11.27 10.63 12.27
N ALA A 226 -10.27 10.38 11.43
CA ALA A 226 -10.48 10.04 10.03
C ALA A 226 -11.14 8.66 9.84
N ILE A 227 -10.94 7.71 10.76
CA ILE A 227 -11.67 6.44 10.78
C ILE A 227 -13.02 6.71 11.45
N VAL A 228 -14.03 7.04 10.64
CA VAL A 228 -15.33 7.53 11.12
C VAL A 228 -16.20 6.43 11.71
N GLU A 229 -15.98 5.21 11.28
CA GLU A 229 -16.57 3.97 11.82
C GLU A 229 -15.68 2.78 11.41
N PRO A 230 -15.84 1.59 12.00
CA PRO A 230 -15.07 0.41 11.60
C PRO A 230 -15.14 0.20 10.08
N TYR A 231 -13.97 0.05 9.45
CA TYR A 231 -13.80 -0.21 8.01
C TYR A 231 -14.15 0.98 7.09
N VAL A 232 -14.40 2.17 7.64
CA VAL A 232 -14.73 3.38 6.84
C VAL A 232 -13.79 4.53 7.19
N LEU A 233 -13.04 4.97 6.19
CA LEU A 233 -12.11 6.08 6.28
C LEU A 233 -12.64 7.29 5.52
N ASN A 234 -12.71 8.44 6.16
CA ASN A 234 -12.87 9.73 5.50
C ASN A 234 -11.49 10.30 5.16
N SER A 235 -11.09 10.19 3.90
CA SER A 235 -9.76 10.64 3.46
C SER A 235 -9.53 12.14 3.66
N SER A 236 -10.57 12.98 3.60
CA SER A 236 -10.44 14.42 3.81
C SER A 236 -9.88 14.78 5.20
N ARG A 237 -10.07 13.90 6.18
CA ARG A 237 -9.57 14.05 7.55
C ARG A 237 -8.26 13.33 7.80
N CYS A 238 -7.81 12.45 6.87
CA CYS A 238 -6.64 11.60 7.07
C CYS A 238 -5.34 12.38 6.87
N ILE A 239 -4.44 12.33 7.84
CA ILE A 239 -3.09 12.93 7.75
C ILE A 239 -2.35 12.38 6.52
N SER A 240 -2.45 11.08 6.24
CA SER A 240 -1.81 10.47 5.08
C SER A 240 -2.32 11.10 3.77
N HIS A 241 -3.65 11.28 3.61
CA HIS A 241 -4.21 11.97 2.46
C HIS A 241 -3.71 13.43 2.37
N ALA A 242 -3.76 14.17 3.47
CA ALA A 242 -3.37 15.58 3.50
C ALA A 242 -1.88 15.78 3.12
N THR A 243 -1.01 14.90 3.58
CA THR A 243 0.44 15.02 3.38
C THR A 243 0.94 14.42 2.07
N ILE A 244 0.18 13.51 1.43
CA ILE A 244 0.59 12.81 0.20
C ILE A 244 -0.23 13.25 -1.00
N GLU A 245 -1.57 13.22 -0.90
CA GLU A 245 -2.48 13.32 -2.04
C GLU A 245 -3.00 14.74 -2.27
N SER A 246 -3.23 15.52 -1.21
CA SER A 246 -3.73 16.88 -1.33
C SER A 246 -2.77 17.78 -2.12
N ARG A 247 -3.36 18.55 -3.02
CA ARG A 247 -2.64 19.56 -3.83
C ARG A 247 -3.02 20.99 -3.42
N ALA A 248 -3.82 21.14 -2.37
CA ALA A 248 -4.12 22.45 -1.80
C ALA A 248 -2.83 23.17 -1.37
N PRO A 249 -2.80 24.50 -1.45
CA PRO A 249 -1.63 25.29 -1.04
C PRO A 249 -1.35 25.18 0.47
N GLU A 250 -2.37 24.89 1.26
CA GLU A 250 -2.31 24.76 2.72
C GLU A 250 -3.03 23.46 3.15
N ILE A 251 -2.66 22.93 4.30
CA ILE A 251 -3.38 21.83 4.95
C ILE A 251 -4.52 22.47 5.75
N ALA A 252 -5.71 21.89 5.68
CA ALA A 252 -6.85 22.37 6.47
C ALA A 252 -6.54 22.38 7.96
N ASP A 253 -6.95 23.46 8.67
CA ASP A 253 -6.56 23.71 10.06
C ASP A 253 -6.89 22.55 11.01
N GLU A 254 -8.01 21.86 10.78
CA GLU A 254 -8.44 20.71 11.59
C GLU A 254 -7.49 19.51 11.46
N VAL A 255 -6.77 19.39 10.33
CA VAL A 255 -5.75 18.35 10.12
C VAL A 255 -4.36 18.88 10.48
N ALA A 256 -4.08 20.15 10.19
CA ALA A 256 -2.80 20.80 10.45
C ALA A 256 -2.43 20.81 11.93
N SER A 257 -3.42 21.04 12.82
CA SER A 257 -3.24 21.04 14.28
C SER A 257 -2.92 19.64 14.84
N GLU A 258 -3.29 18.58 14.11
CA GLU A 258 -3.19 17.19 14.54
C GLU A 258 -2.13 16.39 13.76
N LEU A 259 -1.22 17.05 13.06
CA LEU A 259 -0.18 16.38 12.26
C LEU A 259 0.79 15.52 13.06
N GLU A 260 0.91 15.74 14.38
CA GLU A 260 1.78 14.97 15.29
C GLU A 260 3.21 14.73 14.78
N GLY A 261 3.73 15.66 14.00
CA GLY A 261 5.07 15.56 13.41
C GLY A 261 5.15 14.79 12.09
N TRP A 262 4.04 14.33 11.51
CA TRP A 262 4.04 13.61 10.25
C TRP A 262 4.27 14.56 9.06
N LEU A 263 5.46 14.46 8.46
CA LEU A 263 5.83 15.16 7.22
C LEU A 263 5.22 14.48 5.99
N TYR A 264 5.15 13.15 6.00
CA TYR A 264 4.71 12.35 4.85
C TYR A 264 4.05 11.06 5.33
N GLY A 265 2.80 10.86 4.97
CA GLY A 265 2.01 9.73 5.44
C GLY A 265 1.68 9.79 6.93
N CYS A 266 1.19 8.69 7.47
CA CYS A 266 0.87 8.52 8.88
C CYS A 266 0.71 7.03 9.20
N ASP A 267 1.38 6.55 10.25
CA ASP A 267 1.30 5.14 10.64
C ASP A 267 0.53 4.92 11.96
N VAL A 268 -0.06 5.96 12.57
CA VAL A 268 -0.67 5.89 13.91
C VAL A 268 -1.64 4.71 14.04
N CYS A 269 -2.55 4.54 13.09
CA CYS A 269 -3.53 3.46 13.15
C CYS A 269 -2.92 2.06 12.98
N GLN A 270 -1.75 1.96 12.33
CA GLN A 270 -0.99 0.72 12.19
C GLN A 270 -0.09 0.47 13.40
N ASP A 271 0.56 1.52 13.94
CA ASP A 271 1.46 1.42 15.09
C ASP A 271 0.74 0.93 16.36
N VAL A 272 -0.52 1.32 16.57
CA VAL A 272 -1.32 0.87 17.73
C VAL A 272 -1.99 -0.49 17.52
N CYS A 273 -1.93 -1.05 16.32
CA CYS A 273 -2.58 -2.33 16.03
C CYS A 273 -1.84 -3.48 16.71
N PRO A 274 -2.52 -4.31 17.53
CA PRO A 274 -1.87 -5.43 18.22
C PRO A 274 -1.22 -6.42 17.25
N TRP A 275 -1.78 -6.58 16.06
CA TRP A 275 -1.25 -7.48 15.02
C TRP A 275 0.09 -7.01 14.44
N ASN A 276 0.48 -5.76 14.67
CA ASN A 276 1.73 -5.19 14.20
C ASN A 276 2.85 -5.24 15.24
N GLN A 277 2.57 -5.69 16.48
CA GLN A 277 3.54 -5.63 17.59
C GLN A 277 4.65 -6.67 17.50
N MET A 278 4.37 -7.84 16.90
CA MET A 278 5.28 -8.99 16.89
C MET A 278 5.61 -9.44 15.45
N THR A 279 5.54 -8.52 14.51
CA THR A 279 5.80 -8.84 13.10
C THR A 279 7.29 -9.01 12.83
N PRO A 280 7.70 -10.03 12.05
CA PRO A 280 9.10 -10.23 11.70
C PRO A 280 9.62 -9.08 10.83
N GLU A 281 10.95 -8.91 10.83
CA GLU A 281 11.60 -7.98 9.91
C GLU A 281 11.54 -8.50 8.47
N THR A 282 11.54 -7.57 7.53
CA THR A 282 11.61 -7.90 6.10
C THR A 282 12.95 -8.51 5.72
N THR A 283 12.94 -9.42 4.77
CA THR A 283 14.17 -9.94 4.12
C THR A 283 14.53 -9.20 2.83
N GLU A 284 13.70 -8.26 2.39
CA GLU A 284 13.96 -7.45 1.19
C GLU A 284 14.79 -6.21 1.56
N SER A 285 16.07 -6.24 1.27
CA SER A 285 17.02 -5.17 1.64
C SER A 285 16.71 -3.81 1.02
N ARG A 286 15.99 -3.76 -0.10
CA ARG A 286 15.58 -2.50 -0.73
C ARG A 286 14.52 -1.74 0.06
N PHE A 287 13.88 -2.37 1.05
CA PHE A 287 12.97 -1.70 1.99
C PHE A 287 13.69 -1.08 3.19
N GLU A 288 15.00 -1.33 3.37
CA GLU A 288 15.79 -0.63 4.37
C GLU A 288 15.75 0.88 4.16
N PRO A 289 15.64 1.67 5.24
CA PRO A 289 15.50 3.11 5.13
C PRO A 289 16.66 3.79 4.39
N ARG A 290 16.34 4.62 3.43
CA ARG A 290 17.30 5.55 2.85
C ARG A 290 17.65 6.62 3.88
N ALA A 291 18.86 7.16 3.77
CA ALA A 291 19.32 8.22 4.68
C ALA A 291 18.33 9.39 4.72
N GLY A 292 17.86 9.72 5.92
CA GLY A 292 16.91 10.82 6.16
C GLY A 292 15.46 10.54 5.74
N ASN A 293 15.08 9.26 5.53
CA ASN A 293 13.70 8.87 5.21
C ASN A 293 12.91 8.32 6.42
N VAL A 294 13.53 8.08 7.57
CA VAL A 294 12.77 7.76 8.80
C VAL A 294 12.25 9.06 9.41
N ASP A 295 13.17 9.97 9.71
CA ASP A 295 12.90 11.31 10.23
C ASP A 295 13.67 12.32 9.38
N ALA A 296 12.95 13.09 8.56
CA ALA A 296 13.55 14.05 7.63
C ALA A 296 13.76 15.40 8.29
N LEU A 297 14.94 16.01 8.11
CA LEU A 297 15.20 17.37 8.56
C LEU A 297 14.28 18.35 7.79
N LEU A 298 13.44 19.10 8.52
CA LEU A 298 12.45 19.99 7.91
C LEU A 298 13.12 21.15 7.16
N ASP A 299 14.21 21.70 7.70
CA ASP A 299 14.98 22.77 7.03
C ASP A 299 15.57 22.28 5.71
N ASP A 300 16.09 21.05 5.65
CA ASP A 300 16.60 20.48 4.41
C ASP A 300 15.48 20.36 3.36
N ILE A 301 14.29 19.92 3.77
CA ILE A 301 13.13 19.82 2.87
C ILE A 301 12.74 21.18 2.32
N LEU A 302 12.73 22.24 3.16
CA LEU A 302 12.39 23.60 2.73
C LEU A 302 13.38 24.17 1.70
N GLN A 303 14.66 23.77 1.79
CA GLN A 303 15.73 24.28 0.94
C GLN A 303 15.91 23.47 -0.36
N LEU A 304 15.20 22.35 -0.54
CA LEU A 304 15.32 21.55 -1.76
C LEU A 304 14.96 22.37 -3.00
N THR A 305 15.85 22.35 -3.99
CA THR A 305 15.51 22.74 -5.36
C THR A 305 14.79 21.60 -6.07
N GLN A 306 14.20 21.88 -7.23
CA GLN A 306 13.51 20.84 -8.01
C GLN A 306 14.49 19.72 -8.47
N GLU A 307 15.72 20.08 -8.79
CA GLU A 307 16.78 19.14 -9.20
C GLU A 307 17.21 18.25 -8.02
N ALA A 308 17.51 18.85 -6.87
CA ALA A 308 17.88 18.13 -5.66
C ALA A 308 16.76 17.20 -5.18
N TYR A 309 15.50 17.65 -5.27
CA TYR A 309 14.32 16.82 -4.99
C TYR A 309 14.23 15.63 -5.96
N ALA A 310 14.40 15.86 -7.27
CA ALA A 310 14.30 14.82 -8.28
C ALA A 310 15.38 13.72 -8.09
N GLU A 311 16.59 14.12 -7.66
CA GLU A 311 17.68 13.23 -7.34
C GLU A 311 17.44 12.46 -6.04
N ARG A 312 17.16 13.18 -4.93
CA ARG A 312 16.98 12.60 -3.59
C ARG A 312 15.87 11.57 -3.55
N PHE A 313 14.74 11.86 -4.20
CA PHE A 313 13.57 10.98 -4.19
C PHE A 313 13.39 10.17 -5.47
N ARG A 314 14.44 10.03 -6.28
CA ARG A 314 14.42 9.13 -7.43
C ARG A 314 14.14 7.71 -6.95
N ARG A 315 13.17 7.02 -7.56
CA ARG A 315 12.75 5.67 -7.17
C ARG A 315 12.35 5.59 -5.68
N SER A 316 11.58 6.56 -5.22
CA SER A 316 11.02 6.61 -3.87
C SER A 316 9.56 6.99 -3.93
N ALA A 317 8.72 6.35 -3.11
CA ALA A 317 7.30 6.65 -2.98
C ALA A 317 7.05 8.10 -2.55
N MET A 318 8.01 8.75 -1.88
CA MET A 318 7.91 10.15 -1.46
C MET A 318 7.72 11.15 -2.62
N LYS A 319 8.03 10.75 -3.86
CA LYS A 319 7.73 11.56 -5.05
C LYS A 319 6.25 11.88 -5.23
N ARG A 320 5.36 11.09 -4.64
CA ARG A 320 3.91 11.29 -4.77
C ARG A 320 3.45 12.65 -4.26
N ALA A 321 4.00 13.14 -3.16
CA ALA A 321 3.64 14.45 -2.59
C ALA A 321 4.06 15.66 -3.45
N LYS A 322 5.02 15.49 -4.37
CA LYS A 322 5.71 16.57 -5.10
C LYS A 322 6.54 17.46 -4.18
N LEU A 323 7.47 18.24 -4.73
CA LEU A 323 8.31 19.16 -3.95
C LEU A 323 7.46 20.18 -3.18
N SER A 324 6.49 20.80 -3.85
CA SER A 324 5.61 21.81 -3.23
C SER A 324 4.80 21.25 -2.05
N GLY A 325 4.33 20.00 -2.15
CA GLY A 325 3.61 19.34 -1.05
C GLY A 325 4.52 19.05 0.14
N LEU A 326 5.74 18.52 -0.08
CA LEU A 326 6.69 18.29 1.01
C LEU A 326 7.09 19.60 1.70
N GLN A 327 7.35 20.67 0.91
CA GLN A 327 7.68 21.98 1.46
C GLN A 327 6.51 22.62 2.21
N ARG A 328 5.25 22.46 1.72
CA ARG A 328 4.06 22.86 2.45
C ARG A 328 3.98 22.14 3.80
N ASN A 329 4.09 20.81 3.80
CA ASN A 329 4.01 20.00 5.02
C ASN A 329 5.09 20.40 6.03
N ALA A 330 6.33 20.63 5.56
CA ALA A 330 7.42 21.08 6.42
C ALA A 330 7.16 22.47 7.04
N ARG A 331 6.60 23.42 6.27
CA ARG A 331 6.19 24.74 6.81
C ARG A 331 5.13 24.59 7.89
N THR A 332 4.07 23.83 7.62
CA THR A 332 2.99 23.60 8.58
C THR A 332 3.52 23.00 9.89
N LEU A 333 4.45 22.04 9.82
CA LEU A 333 5.06 21.44 11.01
C LEU A 333 5.91 22.44 11.80
N ILE A 334 6.68 23.30 11.12
CA ILE A 334 7.51 24.32 11.79
C ILE A 334 6.62 25.39 12.44
N GLU A 335 5.55 25.80 11.80
CA GLU A 335 4.61 26.81 12.29
C GLU A 335 3.80 26.32 13.51
N SER A 336 3.54 25.02 13.59
CA SER A 336 2.85 24.39 14.74
C SER A 336 3.73 24.24 15.98
N LEU A 337 5.06 24.47 15.86
CA LEU A 337 5.95 24.40 17.02
C LEU A 337 5.67 25.56 18.01
N PRO A 338 5.74 25.32 19.32
CA PRO A 338 5.59 26.37 20.31
C PRO A 338 6.65 27.47 20.10
N ARG A 339 6.20 28.67 19.81
CA ARG A 339 7.10 29.84 19.75
C ARG A 339 7.73 30.05 21.12
N ALA A 340 9.05 30.14 21.18
CA ALA A 340 9.73 30.51 22.41
C ALA A 340 9.16 31.87 22.90
N ARG A 341 8.57 31.88 24.09
CA ARG A 341 8.21 33.14 24.74
C ARG A 341 9.52 33.93 24.89
N THR A 342 9.67 34.99 24.12
CA THR A 342 10.67 36.03 24.41
C THR A 342 10.23 36.64 25.73
N SER A 343 10.87 36.29 26.84
CA SER A 343 10.80 37.04 28.07
C SER A 343 11.45 38.40 27.77
N ILE A 344 10.63 39.36 27.41
CA ILE A 344 11.00 40.78 27.52
C ILE A 344 10.65 41.12 28.96
N ASP A 345 11.58 40.85 29.86
CA ASP A 345 11.62 41.49 31.17
C ASP A 345 12.83 42.43 31.13
N GLY A 346 12.48 43.73 31.01
CA GLY A 346 13.37 44.85 31.19
C GLY A 346 13.57 45.18 32.67
#